data_853c8d9b00fb18a8ed4b43790ffbbc4d
#
_entry.id   853c8d9b00fb18a8ed4b43790ffbbc4d
#
_cell.length_a   1.000
_cell.length_b   1.000
_cell.length_c   1.000
_cell.angle_alpha   90.00
_cell.angle_beta   90.00
_cell.angle_gamma   90.00
#
_symmetry.space_group_name_H-M   'P 1'
#
loop_
_entity.id
_entity.type
_entity.pdbx_description
1 polymer ?
#
loop_
_entity_poly.entity_id
_entity_poly.type
_entity_poly.pdbx_seq_one_letter_code
_entity_poly.pdbx_strand_id
1 'polypeptide(L)'
;LGYDVKAAEVSLTFKRVFRAFQEKCFDPVLERYTDGAGTKHAGLHANMFPLAFGLVPDQWVGKVAEYVAGRGMACSVYGAQLLIDGLYRAGRSRDALSLLTSRSDRSWGHMVFDIGTTMALEAWDTRYKPNQDWNHAWGAAPANLIPRWLVGVWPTSPGAETLQIAPQPADLSFFKANVPTIRGAVDVHFRQTGTTANLSVTLPGNTSATVVLPRPPENT
;
A
#
# COMPACT_ATOMS: atom_id res chain seq x y z
N LEU A 1 -22.81 -13.24 -12.92
CA LEU A 1 -23.54 -12.10 -13.48
C LEU A 1 -23.77 -12.21 -15.01
N GLY A 2 -23.38 -13.32 -15.68
CA GLY A 2 -23.64 -13.55 -17.12
C GLY A 2 -22.92 -12.62 -18.12
N TYR A 3 -21.82 -12.01 -17.70
CA TYR A 3 -21.01 -11.10 -18.53
C TYR A 3 -19.75 -11.75 -19.11
N ASP A 4 -19.76 -13.07 -19.32
CA ASP A 4 -18.56 -13.85 -19.70
C ASP A 4 -17.94 -13.39 -21.01
N VAL A 5 -18.75 -13.03 -22.03
CA VAL A 5 -18.26 -12.51 -23.31
C VAL A 5 -17.53 -11.18 -23.13
N LYS A 6 -18.12 -10.26 -22.37
CA LYS A 6 -17.51 -8.96 -22.07
C LYS A 6 -16.25 -9.10 -21.22
N ALA A 7 -16.25 -10.04 -20.28
CA ALA A 7 -15.07 -10.34 -19.46
C ALA A 7 -13.92 -10.87 -20.33
N ALA A 8 -14.20 -11.72 -21.33
CA ALA A 8 -13.21 -12.21 -22.28
C ALA A 8 -12.62 -11.07 -23.15
N GLU A 9 -13.46 -10.18 -23.68
CA GLU A 9 -13.02 -9.01 -24.47
C GLU A 9 -12.11 -8.08 -23.64
N VAL A 10 -12.52 -7.77 -22.41
CA VAL A 10 -11.72 -6.94 -21.48
C VAL A 10 -10.39 -7.63 -21.16
N SER A 11 -10.40 -8.94 -20.95
CA SER A 11 -9.20 -9.72 -20.69
C SER A 11 -8.21 -9.71 -21.86
N LEU A 12 -8.71 -9.83 -23.09
CA LEU A 12 -7.89 -9.71 -24.31
C LEU A 12 -7.30 -8.30 -24.45
N THR A 13 -8.10 -7.28 -24.20
CA THR A 13 -7.65 -5.88 -24.23
C THR A 13 -6.58 -5.63 -23.19
N PHE A 14 -6.79 -6.11 -21.94
CA PHE A 14 -5.80 -6.03 -20.87
C PHE A 14 -4.47 -6.66 -21.29
N LYS A 15 -4.48 -7.90 -21.79
CA LYS A 15 -3.27 -8.60 -22.22
C LYS A 15 -2.49 -7.82 -23.28
N ARG A 16 -3.19 -7.22 -24.25
CA ARG A 16 -2.59 -6.40 -25.31
C ARG A 16 -1.96 -5.13 -24.75
N VAL A 17 -2.69 -4.39 -23.91
CA VAL A 17 -2.22 -3.15 -23.28
C VAL A 17 -1.05 -3.43 -22.33
N PHE A 18 -1.17 -4.47 -21.52
CA PHE A 18 -0.11 -4.88 -20.60
C PHE A 18 1.20 -5.20 -21.35
N ARG A 19 1.12 -5.99 -22.43
CA ARG A 19 2.29 -6.28 -23.26
C ARG A 19 2.92 -5.00 -23.80
N ALA A 20 2.13 -4.13 -24.41
CA ALA A 20 2.63 -2.86 -24.96
C ALA A 20 3.25 -1.95 -23.86
N PHE A 21 2.67 -1.96 -22.66
CA PHE A 21 3.21 -1.23 -21.51
C PHE A 21 4.59 -1.77 -21.12
N GLN A 22 4.74 -3.09 -20.98
CA GLN A 22 6.03 -3.71 -20.67
C GLN A 22 7.08 -3.43 -21.76
N GLU A 23 6.72 -3.58 -23.04
CA GLU A 23 7.65 -3.40 -24.16
C GLU A 23 8.10 -1.94 -24.37
N LYS A 24 7.21 -0.97 -24.08
CA LYS A 24 7.45 0.44 -24.42
C LYS A 24 7.87 1.32 -23.23
N CYS A 25 7.50 0.95 -22.03
CA CYS A 25 7.71 1.77 -20.84
C CYS A 25 8.71 1.19 -19.85
N PHE A 26 8.98 -0.13 -19.87
CA PHE A 26 10.01 -0.72 -19.03
C PHE A 26 11.38 -0.63 -19.69
N ASP A 27 12.35 -0.04 -18.99
CA ASP A 27 13.75 0.03 -19.42
C ASP A 27 14.56 -1.02 -18.63
N PRO A 28 15.04 -2.08 -19.30
CA PRO A 28 15.78 -3.16 -18.62
C PRO A 28 17.20 -2.74 -18.18
N VAL A 29 17.74 -1.65 -18.71
CA VAL A 29 19.04 -1.11 -18.30
C VAL A 29 18.88 -0.29 -17.03
N LEU A 30 17.80 0.48 -16.93
CA LEU A 30 17.42 1.24 -15.74
C LEU A 30 16.71 0.38 -14.68
N GLU A 31 16.30 -0.85 -15.04
CA GLU A 31 15.52 -1.78 -14.20
C GLU A 31 14.23 -1.17 -13.62
N ARG A 32 13.58 -0.29 -14.40
CA ARG A 32 12.38 0.46 -13.97
C ARG A 32 11.58 1.00 -15.16
N TYR A 33 10.39 1.53 -14.85
CA TYR A 33 9.54 2.14 -15.86
C TYR A 33 9.93 3.61 -16.10
N THR A 34 9.93 4.00 -17.37
CA THR A 34 10.03 5.39 -17.81
C THR A 34 8.64 6.00 -17.96
N ASP A 35 8.55 7.33 -17.99
CA ASP A 35 7.28 8.06 -18.04
C ASP A 35 6.51 7.88 -19.36
N GLY A 36 7.15 7.29 -20.38
CA GLY A 36 6.55 6.99 -21.67
C GLY A 36 7.54 6.43 -22.67
N ALA A 37 7.02 6.02 -23.81
CA ALA A 37 7.84 5.48 -24.90
C ALA A 37 8.85 6.52 -25.41
N GLY A 38 10.12 6.12 -25.51
CA GLY A 38 11.19 6.96 -26.07
C GLY A 38 11.80 7.98 -25.09
N THR A 39 11.33 8.09 -23.86
CA THR A 39 11.98 8.90 -22.82
C THR A 39 12.86 8.03 -21.90
N LYS A 40 13.89 8.64 -21.32
CA LYS A 40 14.71 8.01 -20.25
C LYS A 40 14.34 8.53 -18.84
N HIS A 41 13.44 9.50 -18.77
CA HIS A 41 12.98 10.00 -17.48
C HIS A 41 12.05 8.95 -16.82
N ALA A 42 12.34 8.65 -15.58
CA ALA A 42 11.60 7.69 -14.76
C ALA A 42 11.04 8.42 -13.53
N GLY A 43 9.76 8.76 -13.56
CA GLY A 43 9.08 9.38 -12.43
C GLY A 43 8.65 8.38 -11.37
N LEU A 44 8.37 8.87 -10.15
CA LEU A 44 7.79 8.03 -9.09
C LEU A 44 6.47 7.39 -9.56
N HIS A 45 5.59 8.18 -10.19
CA HIS A 45 4.26 7.71 -10.61
C HIS A 45 4.32 6.58 -11.64
N ALA A 46 5.26 6.65 -12.60
CA ALA A 46 5.47 5.60 -13.59
C ALA A 46 5.87 4.26 -12.97
N ASN A 47 6.37 4.27 -11.73
CA ASN A 47 6.86 3.09 -11.01
C ASN A 47 5.95 2.65 -9.87
N MET A 48 5.40 3.59 -9.09
CA MET A 48 4.52 3.24 -7.96
C MET A 48 3.19 2.64 -8.41
N PHE A 49 2.60 3.10 -9.51
CA PHE A 49 1.33 2.54 -10.01
C PHE A 49 1.48 1.08 -10.48
N PRO A 50 2.44 0.72 -11.34
CA PRO A 50 2.64 -0.68 -11.67
C PRO A 50 2.91 -1.55 -10.45
N LEU A 51 3.67 -1.05 -9.48
CA LEU A 51 3.95 -1.76 -8.24
C LEU A 51 2.68 -2.00 -7.42
N ALA A 52 1.87 -0.96 -7.21
CA ALA A 52 0.60 -1.04 -6.47
C ALA A 52 -0.42 -1.97 -7.13
N PHE A 53 -0.47 -2.00 -8.46
CA PHE A 53 -1.42 -2.82 -9.20
C PHE A 53 -0.90 -4.22 -9.56
N GLY A 54 0.32 -4.60 -9.10
CA GLY A 54 0.90 -5.91 -9.38
C GLY A 54 1.19 -6.13 -10.88
N LEU A 55 1.59 -5.08 -11.58
CA LEU A 55 1.91 -5.12 -13.01
C LEU A 55 3.41 -5.26 -13.28
N VAL A 56 4.23 -5.22 -12.23
CA VAL A 56 5.68 -5.42 -12.36
C VAL A 56 5.96 -6.93 -12.41
N PRO A 57 6.70 -7.44 -13.41
CA PRO A 57 7.13 -8.84 -13.42
C PRO A 57 7.95 -9.19 -12.18
N ASP A 58 7.77 -10.39 -11.63
CA ASP A 58 8.32 -10.82 -10.35
C ASP A 58 9.83 -10.56 -10.21
N GLN A 59 10.60 -10.81 -11.29
CA GLN A 59 12.03 -10.58 -11.31
C GLN A 59 12.45 -9.12 -11.11
N TRP A 60 11.56 -8.17 -11.37
CA TRP A 60 11.84 -6.74 -11.28
C TRP A 60 11.19 -6.05 -10.08
N VAL A 61 10.30 -6.75 -9.35
CA VAL A 61 9.59 -6.18 -8.20
C VAL A 61 10.56 -5.56 -7.20
N GLY A 62 11.64 -6.27 -6.84
CA GLY A 62 12.62 -5.77 -5.88
C GLY A 62 13.30 -4.47 -6.33
N LYS A 63 13.71 -4.39 -7.60
CA LYS A 63 14.39 -3.21 -8.17
C LYS A 63 13.47 -2.01 -8.29
N VAL A 64 12.25 -2.23 -8.80
CA VAL A 64 11.24 -1.16 -8.88
C VAL A 64 10.85 -0.67 -7.49
N ALA A 65 10.67 -1.56 -6.53
CA ALA A 65 10.32 -1.20 -5.16
C ALA A 65 11.46 -0.44 -4.45
N GLU A 66 12.71 -0.81 -4.67
CA GLU A 66 13.88 -0.08 -4.19
C GLU A 66 13.92 1.35 -4.74
N TYR A 67 13.71 1.49 -6.06
CA TYR A 67 13.63 2.80 -6.68
C TYR A 67 12.49 3.64 -6.11
N VAL A 68 11.28 3.06 -5.98
CA VAL A 68 10.10 3.73 -5.42
C VAL A 68 10.37 4.18 -3.98
N ALA A 69 10.94 3.33 -3.13
CA ALA A 69 11.31 3.67 -1.75
C ALA A 69 12.31 4.83 -1.70
N GLY A 70 13.33 4.80 -2.55
CA GLY A 70 14.34 5.86 -2.63
C GLY A 70 13.80 7.23 -3.07
N ARG A 71 12.63 7.27 -3.74
CA ARG A 71 11.96 8.54 -4.10
C ARG A 71 11.19 9.18 -2.94
N GLY A 72 10.93 8.45 -1.88
CA GLY A 72 10.17 8.93 -0.72
C GLY A 72 8.77 9.42 -1.12
N MET A 73 8.23 10.40 -0.38
CA MET A 73 6.87 10.94 -0.58
C MET A 73 6.81 11.99 -1.71
N ALA A 74 7.42 11.69 -2.88
CA ALA A 74 7.44 12.61 -4.03
C ALA A 74 6.14 12.57 -4.85
N CYS A 75 4.98 12.52 -4.18
CA CYS A 75 3.65 12.50 -4.77
C CYS A 75 2.67 13.38 -3.99
N SER A 76 1.47 13.52 -4.51
CA SER A 76 0.35 14.17 -3.80
C SER A 76 -0.18 13.29 -2.65
N VAL A 77 -0.98 13.89 -1.79
CA VAL A 77 -1.59 13.20 -0.63
C VAL A 77 -2.37 11.96 -1.05
N TYR A 78 -3.19 12.04 -2.09
CA TYR A 78 -3.95 10.87 -2.57
C TYR A 78 -3.07 9.85 -3.32
N GLY A 79 -2.00 10.29 -3.98
CA GLY A 79 -1.01 9.40 -4.61
C GLY A 79 -0.27 8.56 -3.59
N ALA A 80 -0.10 9.07 -2.38
CA ALA A 80 0.58 8.39 -1.28
C ALA A 80 -0.07 7.06 -0.89
N GLN A 81 -1.39 6.91 -1.07
CA GLN A 81 -2.05 5.62 -0.87
C GLN A 81 -1.46 4.54 -1.77
N LEU A 82 -1.30 4.83 -3.06
CA LEU A 82 -0.78 3.85 -4.02
C LEU A 82 0.72 3.62 -3.85
N LEU A 83 1.47 4.66 -3.46
CA LEU A 83 2.87 4.54 -3.10
C LEU A 83 3.08 3.52 -1.97
N ILE A 84 2.35 3.67 -0.87
CA ILE A 84 2.48 2.82 0.31
C ILE A 84 1.88 1.43 0.06
N ASP A 85 0.75 1.34 -0.65
CA ASP A 85 0.16 0.07 -1.08
C ASP A 85 1.16 -0.75 -1.91
N GLY A 86 1.84 -0.12 -2.85
CA GLY A 86 2.88 -0.75 -3.67
C GLY A 86 4.08 -1.23 -2.85
N LEU A 87 4.54 -0.44 -1.88
CA LEU A 87 5.65 -0.83 -1.01
C LEU A 87 5.29 -2.04 -0.13
N TYR A 88 4.12 -2.04 0.51
CA TYR A 88 3.65 -3.20 1.27
C TYR A 88 3.49 -4.45 0.41
N ARG A 89 2.90 -4.30 -0.78
CA ARG A 89 2.73 -5.40 -1.74
C ARG A 89 4.07 -6.02 -2.16
N ALA A 90 5.10 -5.20 -2.28
CA ALA A 90 6.47 -5.63 -2.61
C ALA A 90 7.27 -6.13 -1.39
N GLY A 91 6.65 -6.27 -0.21
CA GLY A 91 7.34 -6.70 1.01
C GLY A 91 8.25 -5.65 1.65
N ARG A 92 8.14 -4.37 1.23
CA ARG A 92 8.93 -3.24 1.75
C ARG A 92 8.21 -2.56 2.93
N SER A 93 7.77 -3.34 3.90
CA SER A 93 6.97 -2.86 5.04
C SER A 93 7.69 -1.81 5.89
N ARG A 94 9.03 -1.90 6.03
CA ARG A 94 9.82 -0.88 6.76
C ARG A 94 9.80 0.47 6.06
N ASP A 95 9.95 0.49 4.73
CA ASP A 95 9.88 1.73 3.96
C ASP A 95 8.48 2.33 4.01
N ALA A 96 7.46 1.50 3.89
CA ALA A 96 6.06 1.91 4.01
C ALA A 96 5.75 2.51 5.40
N LEU A 97 6.18 1.86 6.47
CA LEU A 97 5.99 2.36 7.84
C LEU A 97 6.77 3.67 8.07
N SER A 98 8.01 3.76 7.56
CA SER A 98 8.81 4.99 7.63
C SER A 98 8.10 6.18 6.99
N LEU A 99 7.43 5.98 5.84
CA LEU A 99 6.65 7.04 5.20
C LEU A 99 5.40 7.40 6.00
N LEU A 100 4.69 6.42 6.58
CA LEU A 100 3.52 6.64 7.41
C LEU A 100 3.82 7.42 8.69
N THR A 101 5.00 7.19 9.27
CA THR A 101 5.43 7.81 10.55
C THR A 101 6.35 9.02 10.36
N SER A 102 6.67 9.38 9.12
CA SER A 102 7.53 10.53 8.80
C SER A 102 6.97 11.83 9.37
N ARG A 103 7.89 12.77 9.67
CA ARG A 103 7.60 14.15 10.05
C ARG A 103 8.18 15.17 9.06
N SER A 104 8.58 14.71 7.88
CA SER A 104 9.04 15.62 6.82
C SER A 104 7.89 16.43 6.24
N ASP A 105 8.19 17.48 5.49
CA ASP A 105 7.22 18.39 4.86
C ASP A 105 6.04 17.71 4.12
N ARG A 106 6.30 16.56 3.52
CA ARG A 106 5.28 15.77 2.82
C ARG A 106 4.97 14.52 3.64
N SER A 107 4.22 14.71 4.72
CA SER A 107 3.83 13.62 5.60
C SER A 107 2.58 13.95 6.40
N TRP A 108 1.89 12.92 6.87
CA TRP A 108 0.79 13.09 7.83
C TRP A 108 1.28 13.62 9.19
N GLY A 109 2.53 13.29 9.56
CA GLY A 109 3.14 13.86 10.75
C GLY A 109 3.28 15.37 10.68
N HIS A 110 3.66 15.93 9.52
CA HIS A 110 3.67 17.38 9.30
C HIS A 110 2.26 17.99 9.45
N MET A 111 1.24 17.37 8.87
CA MET A 111 -0.13 17.85 9.02
C MET A 111 -0.57 17.95 10.46
N VAL A 112 -0.29 16.89 11.26
CA VAL A 112 -0.76 16.79 12.66
C VAL A 112 0.06 17.66 13.60
N PHE A 113 1.39 17.60 13.50
CA PHE A 113 2.28 18.16 14.53
C PHE A 113 2.79 19.56 14.22
N ASP A 114 2.97 19.90 12.93
CA ASP A 114 3.53 21.18 12.55
C ASP A 114 2.43 22.16 12.10
N ILE A 115 1.45 21.69 11.30
CA ILE A 115 0.28 22.51 10.89
C ILE A 115 -0.79 22.50 12.00
N GLY A 116 -0.89 21.44 12.80
CA GLY A 116 -1.87 21.32 13.89
C GLY A 116 -3.29 20.99 13.41
N THR A 117 -3.44 20.37 12.25
CA THR A 117 -4.76 19.97 11.74
C THR A 117 -5.30 18.75 12.47
N THR A 118 -6.61 18.72 12.65
CA THR A 118 -7.36 17.56 13.19
C THR A 118 -7.99 16.70 12.11
N MET A 119 -7.91 17.13 10.85
CA MET A 119 -8.46 16.45 9.68
C MET A 119 -7.37 16.26 8.63
N ALA A 120 -7.54 15.28 7.76
CA ALA A 120 -6.65 15.11 6.63
C ALA A 120 -6.86 16.22 5.59
N LEU A 121 -5.75 16.81 5.14
CA LEU A 121 -5.74 17.88 4.15
C LEU A 121 -5.76 17.34 2.72
N GLU A 122 -6.17 18.17 1.77
CA GLU A 122 -6.12 17.87 0.33
C GLU A 122 -4.69 17.84 -0.23
N ALA A 123 -3.82 18.68 0.30
CA ALA A 123 -2.39 18.74 -0.04
C ALA A 123 -1.53 18.67 1.23
N TRP A 124 -0.24 18.40 1.10
CA TRP A 124 0.66 18.24 2.24
C TRP A 124 0.81 19.53 3.08
N ASP A 125 0.60 20.70 2.46
CA ASP A 125 0.68 22.00 3.09
C ASP A 125 0.05 23.05 2.17
N THR A 126 -0.33 24.23 2.69
CA THR A 126 -0.84 25.38 1.92
C THR A 126 0.17 25.92 0.92
N ARG A 127 1.49 25.74 1.16
CA ARG A 127 2.54 26.11 0.19
C ARG A 127 2.49 25.29 -1.11
N TYR A 128 1.91 24.07 -1.09
CA TYR A 128 1.72 23.25 -2.28
C TYR A 128 0.39 23.54 -2.98
N LYS A 129 -0.61 23.97 -2.22
CA LYS A 129 -1.94 24.34 -2.72
C LYS A 129 -2.56 25.40 -1.78
N PRO A 130 -2.41 26.71 -2.07
CA PRO A 130 -2.87 27.78 -1.17
C PRO A 130 -4.38 27.75 -0.86
N ASN A 131 -5.18 27.24 -1.79
CA ASN A 131 -6.65 27.11 -1.66
C ASN A 131 -7.09 25.66 -1.39
N GLN A 132 -6.28 24.86 -0.67
CA GLN A 132 -6.61 23.48 -0.35
C GLN A 132 -7.80 23.37 0.60
N ASP A 133 -8.52 22.26 0.49
CA ASP A 133 -9.50 21.87 1.49
C ASP A 133 -8.82 21.34 2.76
N TRP A 134 -9.31 21.82 3.91
CA TRP A 134 -8.84 21.42 5.24
C TRP A 134 -9.54 20.17 5.78
N ASN A 135 -10.43 19.58 5.01
CA ASN A 135 -11.15 18.34 5.30
C ASN A 135 -11.32 17.57 3.99
N HIS A 136 -10.35 16.71 3.68
CA HIS A 136 -10.32 16.01 2.40
C HIS A 136 -10.09 14.51 2.58
N ALA A 137 -11.08 13.70 2.23
CA ALA A 137 -11.06 12.25 2.42
C ALA A 137 -9.85 11.55 1.75
N TRP A 138 -9.35 12.07 0.65
CA TRP A 138 -8.17 11.51 -0.03
C TRP A 138 -6.91 11.57 0.82
N GLY A 139 -6.86 12.49 1.77
CA GLY A 139 -5.78 12.60 2.73
C GLY A 139 -5.78 11.52 3.81
N ALA A 140 -6.89 10.79 3.96
CA ALA A 140 -7.07 9.80 5.02
C ALA A 140 -6.55 8.39 4.66
N ALA A 141 -5.63 8.25 3.72
CA ALA A 141 -5.07 6.97 3.28
C ALA A 141 -4.58 6.06 4.43
N PRO A 142 -3.97 6.56 5.53
CA PRO A 142 -3.58 5.72 6.67
C PRO A 142 -4.73 4.92 7.29
N ALA A 143 -5.96 5.46 7.27
CA ALA A 143 -7.15 4.78 7.78
C ALA A 143 -7.49 3.50 6.99
N ASN A 144 -7.08 3.41 5.73
CA ASN A 144 -7.20 2.20 4.90
C ASN A 144 -5.92 1.34 4.97
N LEU A 145 -4.76 1.96 4.85
CA LEU A 145 -3.48 1.25 4.73
C LEU A 145 -3.07 0.51 6.00
N ILE A 146 -3.32 1.11 7.17
CA ILE A 146 -2.97 0.51 8.45
C ILE A 146 -3.77 -0.78 8.69
N PRO A 147 -5.11 -0.80 8.64
CA PRO A 147 -5.87 -2.05 8.80
C PRO A 147 -5.53 -3.09 7.74
N ARG A 148 -5.35 -2.67 6.49
CA ARG A 148 -5.16 -3.54 5.35
C ARG A 148 -3.79 -4.21 5.31
N TRP A 149 -2.73 -3.49 5.60
CA TRP A 149 -1.36 -3.97 5.44
C TRP A 149 -0.62 -4.18 6.75
N LEU A 150 -0.54 -3.15 7.60
CA LEU A 150 0.19 -3.25 8.86
C LEU A 150 -0.48 -4.28 9.78
N VAL A 151 -1.80 -4.17 9.96
CA VAL A 151 -2.61 -5.13 10.73
C VAL A 151 -2.92 -6.38 9.91
N GLY A 152 -3.05 -6.24 8.60
CA GLY A 152 -3.18 -7.32 7.65
C GLY A 152 -4.58 -7.91 7.51
N VAL A 153 -5.64 -7.20 7.90
CA VAL A 153 -7.02 -7.68 7.78
C VAL A 153 -7.56 -7.39 6.39
N TRP A 154 -7.92 -8.44 5.67
CA TRP A 154 -8.33 -8.37 4.29
C TRP A 154 -9.51 -9.28 3.98
N PRO A 155 -10.65 -8.75 3.49
CA PRO A 155 -11.76 -9.58 3.01
C PRO A 155 -11.34 -10.38 1.76
N THR A 156 -11.57 -11.69 1.78
CA THR A 156 -11.29 -12.60 0.66
C THR A 156 -12.55 -13.09 -0.03
N SER A 157 -13.74 -12.80 0.54
CA SER A 157 -15.03 -13.04 -0.07
C SER A 157 -15.98 -11.86 0.10
N PRO A 158 -17.01 -11.73 -0.76
CA PRO A 158 -18.06 -10.75 -0.57
C PRO A 158 -18.69 -10.84 0.82
N GLY A 159 -18.96 -9.67 1.44
CA GLY A 159 -19.56 -9.59 2.77
C GLY A 159 -18.63 -10.04 3.91
N ALA A 160 -17.32 -10.14 3.67
CA ALA A 160 -16.31 -10.50 4.68
C ALA A 160 -16.61 -11.82 5.42
N GLU A 161 -17.17 -12.83 4.73
CA GLU A 161 -17.38 -14.16 5.28
C GLU A 161 -16.06 -14.87 5.53
N THR A 162 -15.13 -14.70 4.60
CA THR A 162 -13.76 -15.16 4.73
C THR A 162 -12.79 -13.98 4.69
N LEU A 163 -11.77 -14.05 5.53
CA LEU A 163 -10.74 -13.04 5.69
C LEU A 163 -9.35 -13.64 5.52
N GLN A 164 -8.39 -12.83 5.16
CA GLN A 164 -6.97 -13.08 5.37
C GLN A 164 -6.48 -12.19 6.50
N ILE A 165 -5.66 -12.75 7.39
CA ILE A 165 -4.96 -12.02 8.44
C ILE A 165 -3.46 -12.21 8.20
N ALA A 166 -2.82 -11.20 7.61
CA ALA A 166 -1.42 -11.24 7.17
C ALA A 166 -0.68 -9.96 7.63
N PRO A 167 -0.36 -9.82 8.92
CA PRO A 167 0.28 -8.63 9.45
C PRO A 167 1.65 -8.38 8.82
N GLN A 168 1.95 -7.12 8.53
CA GLN A 168 3.26 -6.66 8.11
C GLN A 168 3.75 -5.53 9.03
N PRO A 169 4.10 -5.86 10.29
CA PRO A 169 4.37 -4.88 11.35
C PRO A 169 5.70 -4.12 11.18
N ALA A 170 6.53 -4.49 10.21
CA ALA A 170 7.89 -3.98 10.04
C ALA A 170 8.73 -4.15 11.33
N ASP A 171 9.18 -3.05 11.94
CA ASP A 171 9.97 -3.04 13.18
C ASP A 171 9.13 -2.71 14.43
N LEU A 172 7.81 -2.66 14.32
CA LEU A 172 6.95 -2.48 15.50
C LEU A 172 7.04 -3.68 16.42
N SER A 173 7.31 -3.44 17.69
CA SER A 173 7.33 -4.48 18.72
C SER A 173 5.94 -4.96 19.13
N PHE A 174 4.91 -4.12 18.95
CA PHE A 174 3.52 -4.49 19.23
C PHE A 174 2.53 -3.57 18.49
N PHE A 175 1.34 -4.09 18.29
CA PHE A 175 0.14 -3.29 18.03
C PHE A 175 -1.10 -4.00 18.58
N LYS A 176 -2.16 -3.22 18.78
CA LYS A 176 -3.52 -3.68 19.01
C LYS A 176 -4.43 -2.94 18.06
N ALA A 177 -5.28 -3.66 17.36
CA ALA A 177 -6.21 -3.09 16.41
C ALA A 177 -7.58 -3.74 16.51
N ASN A 178 -8.61 -2.92 16.36
CA ASN A 178 -9.98 -3.34 16.17
C ASN A 178 -10.40 -2.88 14.77
N VAL A 179 -10.54 -3.83 13.85
CA VAL A 179 -10.84 -3.55 12.45
C VAL A 179 -12.32 -3.84 12.18
N PRO A 180 -13.12 -2.82 11.88
CA PRO A 180 -14.54 -3.01 11.62
C PRO A 180 -14.77 -3.74 10.29
N THR A 181 -15.70 -4.68 10.29
CA THR A 181 -16.23 -5.32 9.09
C THR A 181 -17.75 -5.28 9.12
N ILE A 182 -18.40 -5.60 7.99
CA ILE A 182 -19.86 -5.70 7.92
C ILE A 182 -20.42 -6.80 8.85
N ARG A 183 -19.60 -7.76 9.29
CA ARG A 183 -19.97 -8.86 10.18
C ARG A 183 -19.65 -8.60 11.65
N GLY A 184 -19.00 -7.50 11.96
CA GLY A 184 -18.51 -7.16 13.28
C GLY A 184 -17.02 -6.84 13.23
N ALA A 185 -16.46 -6.54 14.40
CA ALA A 185 -15.06 -6.19 14.53
C ALA A 185 -14.14 -7.43 14.52
N VAL A 186 -12.98 -7.27 13.91
CA VAL A 186 -11.85 -8.21 14.01
C VAL A 186 -10.82 -7.60 14.94
N ASP A 187 -10.56 -8.25 16.08
CA ASP A 187 -9.51 -7.81 17.01
C ASP A 187 -8.20 -8.53 16.67
N VAL A 188 -7.13 -7.76 16.49
CA VAL A 188 -5.81 -8.28 16.19
C VAL A 188 -4.81 -7.70 17.18
N HIS A 189 -4.13 -8.57 17.93
CA HIS A 189 -3.05 -8.19 18.83
C HIS A 189 -1.76 -8.86 18.37
N PHE A 190 -0.75 -8.07 18.10
CA PHE A 190 0.58 -8.54 17.75
C PHE A 190 1.59 -8.07 18.80
N ARG A 191 2.53 -8.96 19.14
CA ARG A 191 3.69 -8.63 19.97
C ARG A 191 4.89 -9.45 19.53
N GLN A 192 6.02 -8.79 19.35
CA GLN A 192 7.29 -9.42 19.04
C GLN A 192 8.31 -9.12 20.13
N THR A 193 9.05 -10.14 20.56
CA THR A 193 10.14 -10.03 21.55
C THR A 193 11.26 -10.96 21.10
N GLY A 194 12.40 -10.38 20.75
CA GLY A 194 13.49 -11.13 20.13
C GLY A 194 13.03 -11.83 18.84
N THR A 195 13.22 -13.14 18.79
CA THR A 195 12.83 -13.98 17.63
C THR A 195 11.41 -14.54 17.73
N THR A 196 10.69 -14.28 18.83
CA THR A 196 9.35 -14.79 19.06
C THR A 196 8.30 -13.73 18.74
N ALA A 197 7.34 -14.10 17.89
CA ALA A 197 6.16 -13.29 17.61
C ALA A 197 4.89 -14.00 18.09
N ASN A 198 4.02 -13.25 18.80
CA ASN A 198 2.71 -13.72 19.22
C ASN A 198 1.63 -12.92 18.48
N LEU A 199 0.70 -13.63 17.88
CA LEU A 199 -0.46 -13.08 17.20
C LEU A 199 -1.72 -13.66 17.83
N SER A 200 -2.60 -12.80 18.33
CA SER A 200 -3.93 -13.15 18.82
C SER A 200 -4.97 -12.50 17.93
N VAL A 201 -5.93 -13.29 17.46
CA VAL A 201 -7.00 -12.84 16.56
C VAL A 201 -8.33 -13.27 17.12
N THR A 202 -9.28 -12.33 17.24
CA THR A 202 -10.69 -12.63 17.56
C THR A 202 -11.55 -12.24 16.36
N LEU A 203 -12.32 -13.19 15.88
CA LEU A 203 -13.21 -13.00 14.72
C LEU A 203 -14.65 -12.82 15.18
N PRO A 204 -15.45 -12.04 14.43
CA PRO A 204 -16.91 -12.02 14.66
C PRO A 204 -17.55 -13.35 14.28
N GLY A 205 -18.75 -13.60 14.80
CA GLY A 205 -19.52 -14.82 14.50
C GLY A 205 -19.72 -15.05 12.99
N ASN A 206 -19.76 -16.31 12.57
CA ASN A 206 -19.95 -16.71 11.17
C ASN A 206 -18.89 -16.16 10.20
N THR A 207 -17.66 -16.01 10.67
CA THR A 207 -16.51 -15.56 9.90
C THR A 207 -15.37 -16.55 10.07
N SER A 208 -14.65 -16.83 9.00
CA SER A 208 -13.41 -17.61 9.03
C SER A 208 -12.22 -16.79 8.49
N ALA A 209 -11.01 -17.13 8.90
CA ALA A 209 -9.83 -16.44 8.42
C ALA A 209 -8.66 -17.40 8.15
N THR A 210 -7.91 -17.11 7.09
CA THR A 210 -6.57 -17.67 6.87
C THR A 210 -5.55 -16.75 7.50
N VAL A 211 -4.77 -17.27 8.43
CA VAL A 211 -3.68 -16.51 9.08
C VAL A 211 -2.37 -16.81 8.35
N VAL A 212 -1.69 -15.75 7.90
CA VAL A 212 -0.36 -15.81 7.30
C VAL A 212 0.61 -15.13 8.25
N LEU A 213 1.49 -15.89 8.85
CA LEU A 213 2.48 -15.35 9.81
C LEU A 213 3.59 -14.61 9.05
N PRO A 214 4.04 -13.45 9.56
CA PRO A 214 5.21 -12.79 9.01
C PRO A 214 6.43 -13.72 9.09
N ARG A 215 7.25 -13.75 8.03
CA ARG A 215 8.53 -14.45 8.10
C ARG A 215 9.42 -13.77 9.13
N PRO A 216 10.12 -14.52 9.98
CA PRO A 216 11.17 -13.94 10.80
C PRO A 216 12.20 -13.25 9.89
N PRO A 217 12.84 -12.15 10.33
CA PRO A 217 13.95 -11.58 9.58
C PRO A 217 15.00 -12.67 9.38
N GLU A 218 15.45 -12.85 8.12
CA GLU A 218 16.57 -13.72 7.83
C GLU A 218 17.79 -13.17 8.59
N ASN A 219 18.43 -14.03 9.39
CA ASN A 219 19.66 -13.67 10.07
C ASN A 219 20.71 -13.34 9.00
N THR A 220 20.99 -12.05 8.81
CA THR A 220 22.13 -11.56 8.03
C THR A 220 23.38 -11.55 8.89
#